data_65674931153c871f03da3c2a2df556a0
#
_entry.id   65674931153c871f03da3c2a2df556a0
#
_cell.length_a   1.000
_cell.length_b   1.000
_cell.length_c   1.000
_cell.angle_alpha   90.00
_cell.angle_beta   90.00
_cell.angle_gamma   90.00
#
_symmetry.space_group_name_H-M   'P 1'
#
loop_
_entity.id
_entity.type
_entity.pdbx_description
1 polymer ?
#
loop_
_entity_poly.entity_id
_entity_poly.type
_entity_poly.pdbx_seq_one_letter_code
_entity_poly.pdbx_strand_id
1 'polypeptide(L)'
;MDLAYSPAEEEFRARLREWLAKVLPSTAPKPSPDDWAGRRAYDLGWQRILYDAGYADVHWDASPTTRLIFLEETERAGAPYVGANFVGLLHAGPTIAAEGTAEQRARWLPPILRGEEVWCQGFSEPDAGSDLAALRTHARRDGDAYVVTGSKIWTSHAEVADWCELLVRTDASAPKHRGISWLAMPMDAPGVTVRPLRTLAGSTEFAEVFLDEVRVPVANRVGEENDGWRVTMVTLSFERGTAFVGEVVACRRVLGEIAREARANGRWDDSAVRRRLGRLNAEFRALWRLTQWNVSAAEASGGVPGVGGSVFKLRYSRARQELYDVAADVLGPGALDLGRPWVLDRLSSLSYTIAAGTSEIQRNIVGERILGLPKG
;
A
#
# COMPACT_ATOMS: atom_id res chain seq x y z
N MET A 1 -3.82 23.49 17.54
CA MET A 1 -3.04 22.70 16.57
C MET A 1 -2.88 23.57 15.33
N ASP A 2 -1.66 23.89 15.00
CA ASP A 2 -1.33 24.57 13.75
C ASP A 2 -1.08 23.51 12.67
N LEU A 3 -1.78 23.62 11.54
CA LEU A 3 -1.62 22.76 10.37
C LEU A 3 -0.91 23.50 9.21
N ALA A 4 -0.34 24.67 9.50
CA ALA A 4 0.50 25.39 8.55
C ALA A 4 1.88 24.69 8.47
N TYR A 5 2.44 24.68 7.28
CA TYR A 5 3.79 24.19 7.09
C TYR A 5 4.82 25.20 7.56
N SER A 6 5.92 24.72 8.12
CA SER A 6 7.05 25.56 8.49
C SER A 6 7.74 26.15 7.24
N PRO A 7 8.56 27.19 7.37
CA PRO A 7 9.34 27.72 6.26
C PRO A 7 10.22 26.67 5.57
N ALA A 8 10.82 25.74 6.31
CA ALA A 8 11.65 24.66 5.76
C ALA A 8 10.81 23.65 4.94
N GLU A 9 9.60 23.34 5.39
CA GLU A 9 8.66 22.46 4.69
C GLU A 9 8.11 23.11 3.42
N GLU A 10 7.82 24.42 3.43
CA GLU A 10 7.42 25.14 2.23
C GLU A 10 8.59 25.27 1.23
N GLU A 11 9.81 25.42 1.69
CA GLU A 11 11.00 25.38 0.83
C GLU A 11 11.19 24.00 0.20
N PHE A 12 11.05 22.90 0.98
CA PHE A 12 11.08 21.54 0.45
C PHE A 12 10.00 21.35 -0.64
N ARG A 13 8.76 21.81 -0.35
CA ARG A 13 7.65 21.77 -1.31
C ARG A 13 7.97 22.51 -2.60
N ALA A 14 8.54 23.70 -2.52
CA ALA A 14 8.90 24.50 -3.69
C ALA A 14 9.98 23.82 -4.54
N ARG A 15 11.05 23.32 -3.91
CA ARG A 15 12.11 22.56 -4.58
C ARG A 15 11.58 21.30 -5.27
N LEU A 16 10.72 20.55 -4.58
CA LEU A 16 10.12 19.34 -5.14
C LEU A 16 9.24 19.64 -6.36
N ARG A 17 8.42 20.70 -6.31
CA ARG A 17 7.59 21.13 -7.46
C ARG A 17 8.44 21.52 -8.67
N GLU A 18 9.50 22.31 -8.45
CA GLU A 18 10.41 22.71 -9.51
C GLU A 18 11.11 21.50 -10.15
N TRP A 19 11.55 20.56 -9.32
CA TRP A 19 12.18 19.33 -9.80
C TRP A 19 11.19 18.45 -10.58
N LEU A 20 9.97 18.23 -10.06
CA LEU A 20 8.93 17.46 -10.76
C LEU A 20 8.59 18.08 -12.13
N ALA A 21 8.46 19.41 -12.20
CA ALA A 21 8.19 20.11 -13.46
C ALA A 21 9.29 19.90 -14.51
N LYS A 22 10.54 19.71 -14.08
CA LYS A 22 11.68 19.45 -14.98
C LYS A 22 11.78 17.99 -15.39
N VAL A 23 11.54 17.04 -14.47
CA VAL A 23 11.82 15.63 -14.72
C VAL A 23 10.67 14.90 -15.41
N LEU A 24 9.40 15.23 -15.06
CA LEU A 24 8.23 14.51 -15.58
C LEU A 24 8.07 14.53 -17.10
N PRO A 25 8.36 15.63 -17.83
CA PRO A 25 8.29 15.62 -19.28
C PRO A 25 9.22 14.63 -19.98
N SER A 26 10.27 14.18 -19.30
CA SER A 26 11.25 13.22 -19.84
C SER A 26 11.01 11.78 -19.34
N THR A 27 10.02 11.54 -18.48
CA THR A 27 9.69 10.18 -18.04
C THR A 27 9.04 9.38 -19.18
N ALA A 28 9.40 8.09 -19.26
CA ALA A 28 8.77 7.19 -20.23
C ALA A 28 7.24 7.13 -20.03
N PRO A 29 6.47 6.86 -21.09
CA PRO A 29 5.04 6.62 -20.95
C PRO A 29 4.80 5.35 -20.12
N LYS A 30 3.74 5.38 -19.29
CA LYS A 30 3.36 4.24 -18.46
C LYS A 30 2.97 3.05 -19.36
N PRO A 31 3.54 1.85 -19.13
CA PRO A 31 3.21 0.65 -19.90
C PRO A 31 1.76 0.20 -19.73
N SER A 32 1.32 -0.71 -20.63
CA SER A 32 0.02 -1.35 -20.52
C SER A 32 -0.17 -2.03 -19.14
N PRO A 33 -1.39 -2.04 -18.59
CA PRO A 33 -1.69 -2.73 -17.32
C PRO A 33 -1.28 -4.20 -17.27
N ASP A 34 -1.28 -4.89 -18.41
CA ASP A 34 -0.93 -6.32 -18.50
C ASP A 34 0.55 -6.58 -18.82
N ASP A 35 1.33 -5.54 -19.10
CA ASP A 35 2.78 -5.64 -19.33
C ASP A 35 3.54 -5.52 -18.01
N TRP A 36 3.60 -6.61 -17.25
CA TRP A 36 4.25 -6.62 -15.93
C TRP A 36 5.76 -6.40 -16.01
N ALA A 37 6.44 -6.90 -17.02
CA ALA A 37 7.87 -6.67 -17.22
C ALA A 37 8.16 -5.20 -17.51
N GLY A 38 7.40 -4.59 -18.42
CA GLY A 38 7.48 -3.16 -18.73
C GLY A 38 7.12 -2.29 -17.50
N ARG A 39 6.08 -2.68 -16.75
CA ARG A 39 5.70 -1.97 -15.51
C ARG A 39 6.78 -2.04 -14.46
N ARG A 40 7.39 -3.22 -14.23
CA ARG A 40 8.54 -3.34 -13.34
C ARG A 40 9.66 -2.38 -13.76
N ALA A 41 10.05 -2.41 -15.03
CA ALA A 41 11.13 -1.54 -15.54
C ALA A 41 10.78 -0.05 -15.37
N TYR A 42 9.53 0.33 -15.62
CA TYR A 42 9.04 1.70 -15.45
C TYR A 42 9.06 2.16 -13.99
N ASP A 43 8.53 1.34 -13.07
CA ASP A 43 8.43 1.68 -11.65
C ASP A 43 9.83 1.74 -10.98
N LEU A 44 10.72 0.78 -11.31
CA LEU A 44 12.10 0.80 -10.82
C LEU A 44 12.91 1.94 -11.44
N GLY A 45 12.67 2.28 -12.73
CA GLY A 45 13.26 3.44 -13.38
C GLY A 45 12.86 4.75 -12.69
N TRP A 46 11.60 4.90 -12.30
CA TRP A 46 11.16 6.04 -11.50
C TRP A 46 11.83 6.09 -10.12
N GLN A 47 11.93 4.96 -9.44
CA GLN A 47 12.61 4.87 -8.15
C GLN A 47 14.10 5.25 -8.27
N ARG A 48 14.77 4.86 -9.35
CA ARG A 48 16.13 5.28 -9.64
C ARG A 48 16.24 6.79 -9.82
N ILE A 49 15.32 7.40 -10.56
CA ILE A 49 15.27 8.86 -10.75
C ILE A 49 15.10 9.56 -9.39
N LEU A 50 14.24 9.03 -8.49
CA LEU A 50 14.10 9.56 -7.14
C LEU A 50 15.38 9.40 -6.32
N TYR A 51 16.06 8.26 -6.44
CA TYR A 51 17.31 7.98 -5.74
C TYR A 51 18.43 8.96 -6.17
N ASP A 52 18.62 9.14 -7.46
CA ASP A 52 19.64 10.02 -8.01
C ASP A 52 19.39 11.51 -7.67
N ALA A 53 18.13 11.87 -7.41
CA ALA A 53 17.71 13.21 -6.99
C ALA A 53 17.66 13.40 -5.46
N GLY A 54 17.95 12.36 -4.65
CA GLY A 54 17.91 12.42 -3.20
C GLY A 54 16.51 12.43 -2.59
N TYR A 55 15.52 11.83 -3.27
CA TYR A 55 14.14 11.70 -2.80
C TYR A 55 13.71 10.27 -2.48
N ALA A 56 14.58 9.26 -2.68
CA ALA A 56 14.22 7.85 -2.53
C ALA A 56 13.90 7.45 -1.09
N ASP A 57 14.61 8.05 -0.12
CA ASP A 57 14.51 7.77 1.32
C ASP A 57 13.41 8.54 2.05
N VAL A 58 12.70 9.41 1.33
CA VAL A 58 11.61 10.21 1.92
C VAL A 58 10.57 9.35 2.64
N HIS A 59 10.36 8.12 2.19
CA HIS A 59 9.46 7.18 2.85
C HIS A 59 9.98 6.66 4.20
N TRP A 60 11.29 6.73 4.47
CA TRP A 60 11.93 6.14 5.65
C TRP A 60 12.44 7.18 6.63
N ASP A 61 13.26 8.14 6.15
CA ASP A 61 14.02 9.05 7.01
C ASP A 61 13.39 10.43 7.17
N ALA A 62 12.45 10.81 6.27
CA ALA A 62 11.80 12.10 6.37
C ALA A 62 10.77 12.16 7.50
N SER A 63 10.57 13.37 8.04
CA SER A 63 9.48 13.62 8.98
C SER A 63 8.13 13.23 8.38
N PRO A 64 7.13 12.85 9.20
CA PRO A 64 5.78 12.55 8.72
C PRO A 64 5.19 13.67 7.86
N THR A 65 5.44 14.94 8.19
CA THR A 65 4.97 16.09 7.42
C THR A 65 5.69 16.23 6.08
N THR A 66 7.01 16.05 6.04
CA THR A 66 7.77 16.06 4.77
C THR A 66 7.31 14.96 3.84
N ARG A 67 7.06 13.75 4.37
CA ARG A 67 6.47 12.64 3.63
C ARG A 67 5.08 12.96 3.09
N LEU A 68 4.24 13.61 3.89
CA LEU A 68 2.92 14.07 3.46
C LEU A 68 3.01 15.05 2.27
N ILE A 69 3.94 16.01 2.34
CA ILE A 69 4.19 16.98 1.26
C ILE A 69 4.66 16.26 -0.01
N PHE A 70 5.59 15.31 0.12
CA PHE A 70 6.10 14.54 -1.01
C PHE A 70 4.97 13.79 -1.72
N LEU A 71 4.12 13.06 -0.97
CA LEU A 71 2.98 12.31 -1.54
C LEU A 71 1.93 13.24 -2.16
N GLU A 72 1.68 14.41 -1.56
CA GLU A 72 0.74 15.39 -2.10
C GLU A 72 1.24 15.97 -3.43
N GLU A 73 2.51 16.37 -3.49
CA GLU A 73 3.06 17.06 -4.66
C GLU A 73 3.32 16.09 -5.82
N THR A 74 3.79 14.88 -5.55
CA THR A 74 3.98 13.85 -6.57
C THR A 74 2.65 13.46 -7.22
N GLU A 75 1.60 13.23 -6.42
CA GLU A 75 0.27 12.91 -6.96
C GLU A 75 -0.34 14.08 -7.74
N ARG A 76 -0.20 15.32 -7.24
CA ARG A 76 -0.67 16.52 -7.96
C ARG A 76 0.01 16.74 -9.29
N ALA A 77 1.29 16.42 -9.37
CA ALA A 77 2.07 16.54 -10.59
C ALA A 77 1.80 15.38 -11.58
N GLY A 78 1.05 14.34 -11.17
CA GLY A 78 0.84 13.14 -11.96
C GLY A 78 2.11 12.29 -12.13
N ALA A 79 3.02 12.37 -11.16
CA ALA A 79 4.23 11.55 -11.13
C ALA A 79 3.88 10.05 -11.02
N PRO A 80 4.76 9.14 -11.49
CA PRO A 80 4.60 7.72 -11.24
C PRO A 80 4.46 7.43 -9.75
N TYR A 81 3.59 6.50 -9.41
CA TYR A 81 3.48 5.97 -8.05
C TYR A 81 4.59 4.94 -7.81
N VAL A 82 4.79 4.52 -6.56
CA VAL A 82 5.78 3.50 -6.18
C VAL A 82 5.62 2.17 -6.93
N GLY A 83 4.42 1.88 -7.47
CA GLY A 83 4.12 0.76 -8.34
C GLY A 83 4.56 -0.58 -7.78
N ALA A 84 5.30 -1.37 -8.59
CA ALA A 84 5.79 -2.69 -8.18
C ALA A 84 6.72 -2.65 -6.96
N ASN A 85 7.35 -1.51 -6.67
CA ASN A 85 8.22 -1.36 -5.49
C ASN A 85 7.45 -1.00 -4.19
N PHE A 86 6.12 -1.08 -4.20
CA PHE A 86 5.24 -0.74 -3.08
C PHE A 86 5.62 -1.50 -1.79
N VAL A 87 5.75 -2.82 -1.87
CA VAL A 87 6.08 -3.65 -0.70
C VAL A 87 7.50 -3.37 -0.21
N GLY A 88 8.47 -3.24 -1.13
CA GLY A 88 9.85 -2.91 -0.77
C GLY A 88 9.95 -1.58 -0.03
N LEU A 89 9.32 -0.51 -0.54
CA LEU A 89 9.43 0.82 0.02
C LEU A 89 8.58 1.06 1.27
N LEU A 90 7.36 0.49 1.33
CA LEU A 90 6.40 0.84 2.37
C LEU A 90 6.19 -0.25 3.43
N HIS A 91 6.68 -1.46 3.19
CA HIS A 91 6.52 -2.62 4.10
C HIS A 91 7.85 -3.26 4.48
N ALA A 92 8.48 -4.03 3.58
CA ALA A 92 9.68 -4.80 3.86
C ALA A 92 10.87 -3.91 4.28
N GLY A 93 11.14 -2.83 3.54
CA GLY A 93 12.25 -1.93 3.84
C GLY A 93 12.16 -1.31 5.23
N PRO A 94 11.08 -0.59 5.60
CA PRO A 94 10.90 -0.07 6.95
C PRO A 94 10.95 -1.15 8.04
N THR A 95 10.40 -2.34 7.77
CA THR A 95 10.44 -3.48 8.71
C THR A 95 11.87 -3.96 8.92
N ILE A 96 12.64 -4.14 7.84
CA ILE A 96 14.05 -4.54 7.92
C ILE A 96 14.90 -3.45 8.59
N ALA A 97 14.61 -2.18 8.32
CA ALA A 97 15.29 -1.06 8.99
C ALA A 97 15.08 -1.10 10.51
N ALA A 98 13.87 -1.43 10.98
CA ALA A 98 13.51 -1.49 12.39
C ALA A 98 13.98 -2.79 13.07
N GLU A 99 13.84 -3.95 12.44
CA GLU A 99 13.93 -5.27 13.05
C GLU A 99 15.10 -6.13 12.52
N GLY A 100 15.70 -5.74 11.41
CA GLY A 100 16.78 -6.49 10.76
C GLY A 100 18.13 -6.33 11.49
N THR A 101 19.03 -7.30 11.30
CA THR A 101 20.43 -7.20 11.70
C THR A 101 21.17 -6.16 10.84
N ALA A 102 22.40 -5.80 11.23
CA ALA A 102 23.24 -4.89 10.45
C ALA A 102 23.50 -5.45 9.03
N GLU A 103 23.76 -6.76 8.92
CA GLU A 103 24.00 -7.45 7.66
C GLU A 103 22.74 -7.46 6.79
N GLN A 104 21.57 -7.71 7.36
CA GLN A 104 20.30 -7.70 6.65
C GLN A 104 19.97 -6.29 6.13
N ARG A 105 20.15 -5.26 6.94
CA ARG A 105 20.01 -3.86 6.51
C ARG A 105 20.96 -3.51 5.37
N ALA A 106 22.23 -3.86 5.51
CA ALA A 106 23.24 -3.61 4.47
C ALA A 106 22.95 -4.35 3.17
N ARG A 107 22.34 -5.56 3.23
CA ARG A 107 22.00 -6.38 2.06
C ARG A 107 20.78 -5.86 1.30
N TRP A 108 19.69 -5.51 1.99
CA TRP A 108 18.40 -5.30 1.34
C TRP A 108 17.98 -3.84 1.20
N LEU A 109 18.35 -2.94 2.13
CA LEU A 109 17.87 -1.56 2.06
C LEU A 109 18.42 -0.79 0.84
N PRO A 110 19.72 -0.87 0.50
CA PRO A 110 20.23 -0.13 -0.65
C PRO A 110 19.60 -0.55 -1.99
N PRO A 111 19.42 -1.85 -2.34
CA PRO A 111 18.78 -2.24 -3.58
C PRO A 111 17.31 -1.79 -3.69
N ILE A 112 16.55 -1.80 -2.58
CA ILE A 112 15.19 -1.28 -2.55
C ILE A 112 15.17 0.22 -2.90
N LEU A 113 16.02 1.01 -2.24
CA LEU A 113 16.10 2.46 -2.46
C LEU A 113 16.55 2.81 -3.88
N ARG A 114 17.48 2.03 -4.45
CA ARG A 114 17.99 2.25 -5.81
C ARG A 114 17.05 1.78 -6.90
N GLY A 115 15.93 1.13 -6.58
CA GLY A 115 15.04 0.53 -7.56
C GLY A 115 15.71 -0.63 -8.31
N GLU A 116 16.38 -1.52 -7.60
CA GLU A 116 17.07 -2.70 -8.15
C GLU A 116 16.32 -4.01 -7.85
N GLU A 117 15.62 -4.07 -6.72
CA GLU A 117 14.88 -5.25 -6.26
C GLU A 117 13.42 -4.90 -5.97
N VAL A 118 12.52 -5.79 -6.40
CA VAL A 118 11.08 -5.74 -6.12
C VAL A 118 10.74 -6.76 -5.04
N TRP A 119 9.92 -6.34 -4.08
CA TRP A 119 9.41 -7.18 -3.01
C TRP A 119 7.91 -7.40 -3.15
N CYS A 120 7.44 -8.60 -2.83
CA CYS A 120 6.03 -8.93 -2.67
C CYS A 120 5.72 -9.34 -1.23
N GLN A 121 4.43 -9.43 -0.88
CA GLN A 121 3.99 -9.77 0.47
C GLN A 121 3.26 -11.11 0.49
N GLY A 122 3.82 -12.10 1.18
CA GLY A 122 3.28 -13.43 1.39
C GLY A 122 2.66 -13.59 2.78
N PHE A 123 1.58 -12.87 3.08
CA PHE A 123 0.91 -12.89 4.38
C PHE A 123 -0.35 -13.74 4.35
N SER A 124 -1.37 -13.31 3.61
CA SER A 124 -2.68 -13.96 3.57
C SER A 124 -2.65 -15.36 2.96
N GLU A 125 -3.51 -16.24 3.46
CA GLU A 125 -3.77 -17.58 2.92
C GLU A 125 -5.25 -17.71 2.55
N PRO A 126 -5.65 -18.70 1.72
CA PRO A 126 -7.05 -18.89 1.36
C PRO A 126 -8.00 -18.90 2.57
N ASP A 127 -7.58 -19.50 3.70
CA ASP A 127 -8.37 -19.60 4.93
C ASP A 127 -7.93 -18.63 6.04
N ALA A 128 -6.92 -17.77 5.80
CA ALA A 128 -6.36 -16.88 6.81
C ALA A 128 -6.08 -15.46 6.23
N GLY A 129 -7.15 -14.67 6.07
CA GLY A 129 -7.10 -13.26 5.66
C GLY A 129 -7.26 -12.34 6.87
N SER A 130 -8.52 -12.04 7.28
CA SER A 130 -8.79 -11.21 8.47
C SER A 130 -8.22 -11.82 9.74
N ASP A 131 -8.24 -13.14 9.85
CA ASP A 131 -7.60 -13.90 10.90
C ASP A 131 -6.21 -14.38 10.48
N LEU A 132 -5.33 -13.42 10.21
CA LEU A 132 -3.98 -13.69 9.69
C LEU A 132 -3.16 -14.61 10.59
N ALA A 133 -3.34 -14.51 11.92
CA ALA A 133 -2.63 -15.37 12.86
C ALA A 133 -3.03 -16.86 12.79
N ALA A 134 -4.08 -17.20 12.03
CA ALA A 134 -4.46 -18.58 11.74
C ALA A 134 -3.68 -19.21 10.56
N LEU A 135 -2.69 -18.53 10.01
CA LEU A 135 -1.87 -19.01 8.90
C LEU A 135 -1.29 -20.41 9.16
N ARG A 136 -1.22 -21.21 8.09
CA ARG A 136 -0.80 -22.64 8.11
C ARG A 136 0.44 -22.94 7.29
N THR A 137 0.86 -22.04 6.40
CA THR A 137 2.18 -22.18 5.71
C THR A 137 3.23 -22.40 6.79
N HIS A 138 3.86 -23.56 6.77
CA HIS A 138 4.79 -23.97 7.82
C HIS A 138 6.24 -23.97 7.34
N ALA A 139 7.14 -23.77 8.29
CA ALA A 139 8.56 -23.79 8.06
C ALA A 139 9.23 -24.69 9.11
N ARG A 140 9.82 -25.79 8.67
CA ARG A 140 10.59 -26.69 9.50
C ARG A 140 12.08 -26.34 9.37
N ARG A 141 12.74 -26.18 10.48
CA ARG A 141 14.20 -25.94 10.47
C ARG A 141 14.94 -27.22 10.04
N ASP A 142 15.88 -27.07 9.13
CA ASP A 142 16.75 -28.13 8.60
C ASP A 142 18.17 -27.56 8.43
N GLY A 143 18.98 -27.73 9.47
CA GLY A 143 20.33 -27.18 9.55
C GLY A 143 20.33 -25.64 9.55
N ASP A 144 20.91 -25.06 8.52
CA ASP A 144 21.05 -23.61 8.30
C ASP A 144 19.92 -23.00 7.45
N ALA A 145 18.88 -23.80 7.13
CA ALA A 145 17.72 -23.34 6.36
C ALA A 145 16.40 -23.71 7.02
N TYR A 146 15.35 -23.01 6.65
CA TYR A 146 13.97 -23.43 6.80
C TYR A 146 13.49 -24.12 5.53
N VAL A 147 12.76 -25.22 5.66
CA VAL A 147 12.03 -25.88 4.57
C VAL A 147 10.57 -25.44 4.70
N VAL A 148 10.09 -24.70 3.71
CA VAL A 148 8.79 -24.00 3.75
C VAL A 148 7.81 -24.71 2.82
N THR A 149 6.61 -25.04 3.32
CA THR A 149 5.53 -25.63 2.55
C THR A 149 4.20 -24.97 2.88
N GLY A 150 3.41 -24.64 1.85
CA GLY A 150 2.10 -24.00 1.99
C GLY A 150 1.70 -23.19 0.77
N SER A 151 0.77 -22.27 0.94
CA SER A 151 0.36 -21.35 -0.11
C SER A 151 -0.03 -19.98 0.45
N LYS A 152 0.22 -18.95 -0.36
CA LYS A 152 -0.18 -17.57 -0.08
C LYS A 152 -1.08 -17.07 -1.19
N ILE A 153 -1.98 -16.14 -0.87
CA ILE A 153 -2.93 -15.56 -1.82
C ILE A 153 -2.98 -14.03 -1.68
N TRP A 154 -3.42 -13.36 -2.73
CA TRP A 154 -3.45 -11.90 -2.83
C TRP A 154 -2.06 -11.26 -2.74
N THR A 155 -1.04 -11.98 -3.21
CA THR A 155 0.34 -11.52 -3.23
C THR A 155 0.52 -10.54 -4.38
N SER A 156 0.61 -9.24 -4.06
CA SER A 156 0.76 -8.18 -5.06
C SER A 156 2.12 -8.27 -5.74
N HIS A 157 2.11 -8.15 -7.08
CA HIS A 157 3.32 -8.10 -7.92
C HIS A 157 4.24 -9.33 -7.84
N ALA A 158 3.75 -10.48 -7.37
CA ALA A 158 4.55 -11.70 -7.20
C ALA A 158 5.21 -12.19 -8.51
N GLU A 159 4.58 -11.92 -9.69
CA GLU A 159 5.14 -12.30 -11.00
C GLU A 159 6.46 -11.61 -11.33
N VAL A 160 6.72 -10.47 -10.72
CA VAL A 160 7.90 -9.63 -11.02
C VAL A 160 8.75 -9.34 -9.79
N ALA A 161 8.44 -9.98 -8.65
CA ALA A 161 9.18 -9.81 -7.41
C ALA A 161 10.45 -10.66 -7.38
N ASP A 162 11.51 -10.09 -6.79
CA ASP A 162 12.75 -10.82 -6.48
C ASP A 162 12.68 -11.45 -5.08
N TRP A 163 11.97 -10.79 -4.17
CA TRP A 163 11.86 -11.17 -2.76
C TRP A 163 10.40 -11.16 -2.29
N CYS A 164 10.14 -12.02 -1.30
CA CYS A 164 8.86 -12.04 -0.59
C CYS A 164 9.09 -11.83 0.91
N GLU A 165 8.42 -10.84 1.50
CA GLU A 165 8.21 -10.81 2.94
C GLU A 165 7.16 -11.86 3.32
N LEU A 166 7.63 -12.98 3.90
CA LEU A 166 6.83 -14.18 4.08
C LEU A 166 6.56 -14.48 5.55
N LEU A 167 5.30 -14.68 5.91
CA LEU A 167 4.91 -15.19 7.22
C LEU A 167 4.73 -16.71 7.20
N VAL A 168 5.37 -17.38 8.14
CA VAL A 168 5.33 -18.83 8.26
C VAL A 168 5.10 -19.28 9.70
N ARG A 169 4.52 -20.46 9.89
CA ARG A 169 4.38 -21.15 11.16
C ARG A 169 5.64 -21.96 11.44
N THR A 170 6.47 -21.51 12.38
CA THR A 170 7.69 -22.22 12.83
C THR A 170 7.44 -23.10 14.05
N ASP A 171 6.40 -22.81 14.85
CA ASP A 171 5.94 -23.65 15.95
C ASP A 171 4.41 -23.80 15.93
N ALA A 172 3.93 -24.99 15.54
CA ALA A 172 2.53 -25.30 15.47
C ALA A 172 1.89 -25.61 16.86
N SER A 173 2.70 -25.84 17.88
CA SER A 173 2.23 -26.11 19.25
C SER A 173 2.03 -24.83 20.07
N ALA A 174 2.62 -23.71 19.60
CA ALA A 174 2.54 -22.42 20.27
C ALA A 174 1.14 -21.78 20.14
N PRO A 175 0.75 -20.89 21.08
CA PRO A 175 -0.46 -20.08 20.95
C PRO A 175 -0.49 -19.30 19.61
N LYS A 176 -1.69 -19.04 19.09
CA LYS A 176 -1.97 -18.51 17.76
C LYS A 176 -1.06 -17.36 17.26
N HIS A 177 -0.79 -16.37 18.12
CA HIS A 177 0.07 -15.23 17.80
C HIS A 177 1.56 -15.48 18.11
N ARG A 178 1.90 -16.64 18.62
CA ARG A 178 3.27 -17.09 18.82
C ARG A 178 3.55 -18.25 17.88
N GLY A 179 4.83 -18.56 17.65
CA GLY A 179 5.19 -19.61 16.69
C GLY A 179 5.06 -19.19 15.22
N ILE A 180 5.00 -17.88 14.94
CA ILE A 180 5.09 -17.29 13.61
C ILE A 180 6.46 -16.64 13.45
N SER A 181 7.10 -16.83 12.29
CA SER A 181 8.34 -16.15 11.94
C SER A 181 8.18 -15.36 10.64
N TRP A 182 8.94 -14.29 10.49
CA TRP A 182 9.01 -13.47 9.31
C TRP A 182 10.30 -13.78 8.55
N LEU A 183 10.19 -14.18 7.28
CA LEU A 183 11.31 -14.57 6.43
C LEU A 183 11.40 -13.69 5.19
N ALA A 184 12.62 -13.30 4.78
CA ALA A 184 12.89 -12.79 3.44
C ALA A 184 13.16 -13.98 2.51
N MET A 185 12.18 -14.34 1.69
CA MET A 185 12.27 -15.48 0.78
C MET A 185 12.58 -15.01 -0.64
N PRO A 186 13.60 -15.56 -1.31
CA PRO A 186 13.82 -15.29 -2.74
C PRO A 186 12.70 -15.93 -3.57
N MET A 187 12.17 -15.18 -4.54
CA MET A 187 11.04 -15.64 -5.37
C MET A 187 11.48 -16.60 -6.50
N ASP A 188 12.76 -16.66 -6.82
CA ASP A 188 13.36 -17.57 -7.77
C ASP A 188 13.83 -18.91 -7.13
N ALA A 189 13.57 -19.10 -5.82
CA ALA A 189 13.94 -20.32 -5.13
C ALA A 189 13.20 -21.53 -5.71
N PRO A 190 13.89 -22.71 -5.85
CA PRO A 190 13.23 -23.95 -6.25
C PRO A 190 12.04 -24.27 -5.35
N GLY A 191 10.91 -24.68 -5.96
CA GLY A 191 9.67 -24.99 -5.25
C GLY A 191 8.69 -23.81 -5.16
N VAL A 192 9.07 -22.61 -5.58
CA VAL A 192 8.14 -21.47 -5.69
C VAL A 192 7.39 -21.54 -7.01
N THR A 193 6.05 -21.49 -6.95
CA THR A 193 5.19 -21.39 -8.14
C THR A 193 4.23 -20.23 -7.97
N VAL A 194 4.23 -19.29 -8.93
CA VAL A 194 3.36 -18.12 -8.95
C VAL A 194 2.24 -18.33 -9.96
N ARG A 195 0.98 -18.11 -9.55
CA ARG A 195 -0.20 -18.16 -10.41
C ARG A 195 -0.96 -16.84 -10.34
N PRO A 196 -1.00 -16.05 -11.41
CA PRO A 196 -1.75 -14.79 -11.46
C PRO A 196 -3.23 -15.00 -11.18
N LEU A 197 -3.83 -14.06 -10.44
CA LEU A 197 -5.25 -14.00 -10.17
C LEU A 197 -5.87 -12.84 -10.95
N ARG A 198 -6.85 -13.15 -11.81
CA ARG A 198 -7.60 -12.11 -12.51
C ARG A 198 -8.68 -11.55 -11.59
N THR A 199 -8.60 -10.25 -11.30
CA THR A 199 -9.58 -9.52 -10.50
C THR A 199 -10.84 -9.19 -11.32
N LEU A 200 -11.88 -8.71 -10.63
CA LEU A 200 -13.11 -8.22 -11.28
C LEU A 200 -12.83 -7.05 -12.26
N ALA A 201 -11.82 -6.22 -11.98
CA ALA A 201 -11.38 -5.15 -12.87
C ALA A 201 -10.49 -5.63 -14.03
N GLY A 202 -10.26 -6.94 -14.17
CA GLY A 202 -9.45 -7.52 -15.23
C GLY A 202 -7.95 -7.51 -14.98
N SER A 203 -7.46 -6.84 -13.92
CA SER A 203 -6.05 -6.81 -13.55
C SER A 203 -5.57 -8.15 -13.01
N THR A 204 -4.31 -8.50 -13.30
CA THR A 204 -3.58 -9.64 -12.73
C THR A 204 -2.52 -9.21 -11.71
N GLU A 205 -2.77 -8.10 -11.03
CA GLU A 205 -1.86 -7.53 -10.01
C GLU A 205 -1.54 -8.49 -8.87
N PHE A 206 -2.48 -9.37 -8.54
CA PHE A 206 -2.35 -10.33 -7.45
C PHE A 206 -2.06 -11.73 -7.97
N ALA A 207 -1.38 -12.51 -7.15
CA ALA A 207 -1.14 -13.92 -7.42
C ALA A 207 -1.43 -14.80 -6.21
N GLU A 208 -1.62 -16.09 -6.50
CA GLU A 208 -1.47 -17.17 -5.55
C GLU A 208 -0.03 -17.69 -5.66
N VAL A 209 0.65 -17.90 -4.54
CA VAL A 209 2.03 -18.37 -4.47
C VAL A 209 2.05 -19.70 -3.74
N PHE A 210 2.45 -20.77 -4.44
CA PHE A 210 2.59 -22.11 -3.89
C PHE A 210 4.04 -22.35 -3.51
N LEU A 211 4.25 -22.96 -2.35
CA LEU A 211 5.55 -23.24 -1.77
C LEU A 211 5.64 -24.73 -1.51
N ASP A 212 6.52 -25.42 -2.25
CA ASP A 212 6.75 -26.85 -2.15
C ASP A 212 8.20 -27.11 -1.71
N GLU A 213 8.38 -27.35 -0.41
CA GLU A 213 9.68 -27.60 0.24
C GLU A 213 10.75 -26.52 -0.09
N VAL A 214 10.33 -25.25 -0.17
CA VAL A 214 11.22 -24.12 -0.49
C VAL A 214 12.24 -23.93 0.62
N ARG A 215 13.52 -23.93 0.26
CA ARG A 215 14.62 -23.72 1.22
C ARG A 215 14.94 -22.24 1.36
N VAL A 216 14.76 -21.72 2.58
CA VAL A 216 15.06 -20.32 2.93
C VAL A 216 16.15 -20.30 4.00
N PRO A 217 17.30 -19.65 3.78
CA PRO A 217 18.38 -19.58 4.78
C PRO A 217 17.88 -19.02 6.11
N VAL A 218 18.35 -19.55 7.24
CA VAL A 218 18.04 -19.02 8.58
C VAL A 218 18.48 -17.57 8.71
N ALA A 219 19.56 -17.16 8.05
CA ALA A 219 20.04 -15.79 8.00
C ALA A 219 19.04 -14.79 7.38
N ASN A 220 18.04 -15.30 6.65
CA ASN A 220 16.96 -14.49 6.05
C ASN A 220 15.76 -14.29 7.00
N ARG A 221 15.80 -14.81 8.23
CA ARG A 221 14.78 -14.53 9.25
C ARG A 221 15.00 -13.14 9.83
N VAL A 222 13.99 -12.28 9.75
CA VAL A 222 13.99 -10.96 10.37
C VAL A 222 13.32 -11.04 11.75
N GLY A 223 14.00 -10.55 12.76
CA GLY A 223 13.61 -10.74 14.16
C GLY A 223 13.90 -12.15 14.68
N GLU A 224 13.43 -12.45 15.91
CA GLU A 224 13.64 -13.74 16.53
C GLU A 224 12.68 -14.81 16.00
N GLU A 225 13.09 -16.09 16.11
CA GLU A 225 12.21 -17.20 15.75
C GLU A 225 10.96 -17.21 16.64
N ASN A 226 9.81 -17.43 16.04
CA ASN A 226 8.50 -17.41 16.70
C ASN A 226 8.01 -16.02 17.17
N ASP A 227 8.74 -14.93 16.87
CA ASP A 227 8.34 -13.53 17.17
C ASP A 227 7.86 -12.75 15.92
N GLY A 228 7.65 -13.44 14.81
CA GLY A 228 7.23 -12.84 13.55
C GLY A 228 5.90 -12.10 13.62
N TRP A 229 5.02 -12.42 14.58
CA TRP A 229 3.80 -11.64 14.77
C TRP A 229 4.10 -10.21 15.24
N ARG A 230 5.05 -10.02 16.15
CA ARG A 230 5.49 -8.69 16.58
C ARG A 230 6.10 -7.92 15.41
N VAL A 231 6.96 -8.57 14.62
CA VAL A 231 7.54 -8.00 13.40
C VAL A 231 6.43 -7.59 12.41
N THR A 232 5.41 -8.45 12.21
CA THR A 232 4.24 -8.13 11.38
C THR A 232 3.51 -6.88 11.88
N MET A 233 3.35 -6.70 13.19
CA MET A 233 2.71 -5.49 13.74
C MET A 233 3.52 -4.22 13.43
N VAL A 234 4.84 -4.31 13.37
CA VAL A 234 5.71 -3.22 12.91
C VAL A 234 5.44 -2.91 11.43
N THR A 235 5.45 -3.93 10.55
CA THR A 235 5.10 -3.78 9.12
C THR A 235 3.75 -3.07 8.94
N LEU A 236 2.70 -3.58 9.60
CA LEU A 236 1.35 -3.02 9.49
C LEU A 236 1.21 -1.62 10.11
N SER A 237 2.12 -1.19 10.99
CA SER A 237 2.12 0.16 11.53
C SER A 237 2.54 1.21 10.50
N PHE A 238 3.48 0.88 9.64
CA PHE A 238 3.92 1.75 8.53
C PHE A 238 2.80 1.95 7.50
N GLU A 239 2.03 0.90 7.22
CA GLU A 239 0.87 0.97 6.32
C GLU A 239 -0.21 1.95 6.80
N ARG A 240 -0.43 2.08 8.12
CA ARG A 240 -1.51 2.90 8.69
C ARG A 240 -1.26 4.40 8.67
N GLY A 241 -0.02 4.86 8.48
CA GLY A 241 0.34 6.27 8.58
C GLY A 241 0.00 7.09 7.35
N THR A 242 0.57 6.73 6.21
CA THR A 242 0.54 7.54 4.99
C THR A 242 0.12 6.78 3.73
N ALA A 243 -0.17 5.48 3.82
CA ALA A 243 -0.41 4.61 2.66
C ALA A 243 -1.53 5.10 1.70
N PHE A 244 -2.54 5.79 2.22
CA PHE A 244 -3.68 6.25 1.40
C PHE A 244 -3.66 7.76 1.10
N VAL A 245 -2.58 8.46 1.41
CA VAL A 245 -2.50 9.93 1.25
C VAL A 245 -2.58 10.33 -0.21
N GLY A 246 -1.74 9.74 -1.07
CA GLY A 246 -1.77 9.99 -2.51
C GLY A 246 -3.14 9.71 -3.11
N GLU A 247 -3.79 8.64 -2.65
CA GLU A 247 -5.11 8.23 -3.15
C GLU A 247 -6.24 9.24 -2.81
N VAL A 248 -6.17 9.95 -1.67
CA VAL A 248 -7.13 11.02 -1.39
C VAL A 248 -6.94 12.20 -2.34
N VAL A 249 -5.68 12.52 -2.66
CA VAL A 249 -5.37 13.57 -3.65
C VAL A 249 -5.86 13.15 -5.04
N ALA A 250 -5.64 11.89 -5.43
CA ALA A 250 -6.16 11.31 -6.67
C ALA A 250 -7.69 11.36 -6.74
N CYS A 251 -8.39 10.94 -5.67
CA CYS A 251 -9.85 11.02 -5.60
C CYS A 251 -10.38 12.45 -5.75
N ARG A 252 -9.69 13.46 -5.22
CA ARG A 252 -10.07 14.86 -5.40
C ARG A 252 -9.91 15.34 -6.84
N ARG A 253 -8.86 14.89 -7.53
CA ARG A 253 -8.66 15.15 -8.95
C ARG A 253 -9.78 14.49 -9.78
N VAL A 254 -10.04 13.19 -9.56
CA VAL A 254 -11.13 12.46 -10.22
C VAL A 254 -12.50 13.09 -9.96
N LEU A 255 -12.78 13.55 -8.74
CA LEU A 255 -14.02 14.27 -8.43
C LEU A 255 -14.20 15.53 -9.30
N GLY A 256 -13.11 16.29 -9.51
CA GLY A 256 -13.09 17.44 -10.42
C GLY A 256 -13.34 17.05 -11.87
N GLU A 257 -12.80 15.92 -12.31
CA GLU A 257 -13.01 15.38 -13.68
C GLU A 257 -14.46 14.94 -13.87
N ILE A 258 -15.05 14.20 -12.93
CA ILE A 258 -16.47 13.81 -12.95
C ILE A 258 -17.39 15.05 -12.97
N ALA A 259 -17.07 16.09 -12.21
CA ALA A 259 -17.85 17.32 -12.20
C ALA A 259 -17.75 18.08 -13.52
N ARG A 260 -16.62 18.00 -14.24
CA ARG A 260 -16.47 18.57 -15.60
C ARG A 260 -17.28 17.76 -16.63
N GLU A 261 -17.19 16.44 -16.58
CA GLU A 261 -17.99 15.56 -17.44
C GLU A 261 -19.50 15.75 -17.25
N ALA A 262 -19.95 15.86 -15.98
CA ALA A 262 -21.35 16.12 -15.65
C ALA A 262 -21.85 17.43 -16.27
N ARG A 263 -21.02 18.48 -16.33
CA ARG A 263 -21.36 19.74 -17.00
C ARG A 263 -21.40 19.59 -18.50
N ALA A 264 -20.45 18.84 -19.08
CA ALA A 264 -20.35 18.66 -20.51
C ALA A 264 -21.53 17.86 -21.09
N ASN A 265 -22.07 16.89 -20.34
CA ASN A 265 -23.15 16.02 -20.80
C ASN A 265 -24.54 16.34 -20.22
N GLY A 266 -24.70 17.48 -19.51
CA GLY A 266 -25.96 17.96 -18.94
C GLY A 266 -26.39 17.28 -17.64
N ARG A 267 -25.64 16.27 -17.14
CA ARG A 267 -25.97 15.60 -15.86
C ARG A 267 -25.78 16.52 -14.63
N TRP A 268 -25.11 17.65 -14.81
CA TRP A 268 -25.00 18.68 -13.76
C TRP A 268 -26.35 19.28 -13.37
N ASP A 269 -27.36 19.28 -14.26
CA ASP A 269 -28.70 19.81 -13.98
C ASP A 269 -29.49 18.90 -13.02
N ASP A 270 -29.08 17.65 -12.88
CA ASP A 270 -29.61 16.75 -11.86
C ASP A 270 -29.14 17.18 -10.46
N SER A 271 -30.09 17.59 -9.63
CA SER A 271 -29.80 18.04 -8.26
C SER A 271 -29.25 16.92 -7.36
N ALA A 272 -29.53 15.64 -7.65
CA ALA A 272 -29.01 14.50 -6.92
C ALA A 272 -27.52 14.33 -7.20
N VAL A 273 -27.11 14.43 -8.46
CA VAL A 273 -25.68 14.39 -8.86
C VAL A 273 -24.92 15.53 -8.20
N ARG A 274 -25.42 16.77 -8.26
CA ARG A 274 -24.77 17.93 -7.61
C ARG A 274 -24.61 17.74 -6.11
N ARG A 275 -25.65 17.28 -5.41
CA ARG A 275 -25.59 17.06 -3.95
C ARG A 275 -24.55 15.99 -3.59
N ARG A 276 -24.50 14.87 -4.34
CA ARG A 276 -23.52 13.78 -4.10
C ARG A 276 -22.09 14.27 -4.33
N LEU A 277 -21.83 15.00 -5.44
CA LEU A 277 -20.52 15.59 -5.70
C LEU A 277 -20.12 16.61 -4.63
N GLY A 278 -21.05 17.46 -4.18
CA GLY A 278 -20.83 18.43 -3.09
C GLY A 278 -20.48 17.73 -1.77
N ARG A 279 -21.22 16.65 -1.40
CA ARG A 279 -20.94 15.86 -0.20
C ARG A 279 -19.57 15.19 -0.28
N LEU A 280 -19.23 14.56 -1.40
CA LEU A 280 -17.92 13.93 -1.60
C LEU A 280 -16.77 14.95 -1.53
N ASN A 281 -16.96 16.15 -2.08
CA ASN A 281 -15.95 17.22 -1.95
C ASN A 281 -15.72 17.60 -0.48
N ALA A 282 -16.79 17.74 0.31
CA ALA A 282 -16.67 18.01 1.74
C ALA A 282 -15.98 16.84 2.47
N GLU A 283 -16.34 15.61 2.14
CA GLU A 283 -15.76 14.39 2.74
C GLU A 283 -14.27 14.23 2.43
N PHE A 284 -13.83 14.38 1.18
CA PHE A 284 -12.41 14.31 0.83
C PHE A 284 -11.60 15.45 1.45
N ARG A 285 -12.21 16.63 1.64
CA ARG A 285 -11.58 17.71 2.41
C ARG A 285 -11.42 17.35 3.89
N ALA A 286 -12.44 16.76 4.49
CA ALA A 286 -12.38 16.29 5.88
C ALA A 286 -11.34 15.18 6.07
N LEU A 287 -11.28 14.21 5.15
CA LEU A 287 -10.26 13.14 5.13
C LEU A 287 -8.85 13.72 5.02
N TRP A 288 -8.66 14.74 4.17
CA TRP A 288 -7.38 15.44 4.07
C TRP A 288 -6.97 16.09 5.38
N ARG A 289 -7.89 16.79 6.05
CA ARG A 289 -7.63 17.41 7.35
C ARG A 289 -7.37 16.37 8.45
N LEU A 290 -8.09 15.25 8.42
CA LEU A 290 -7.83 14.12 9.33
C LEU A 290 -6.42 13.54 9.11
N THR A 291 -5.98 13.43 7.86
CA THR A 291 -4.60 13.01 7.52
C THR A 291 -3.59 13.98 8.11
N GLN A 292 -3.73 15.28 7.88
CA GLN A 292 -2.82 16.28 8.45
C GLN A 292 -2.79 16.22 9.97
N TRP A 293 -3.95 16.01 10.61
CA TRP A 293 -4.05 15.86 12.06
C TRP A 293 -3.33 14.61 12.55
N ASN A 294 -3.54 13.45 11.91
CA ASN A 294 -2.86 12.20 12.26
C ASN A 294 -1.34 12.31 12.11
N VAL A 295 -0.85 12.97 11.05
CA VAL A 295 0.57 13.22 10.80
C VAL A 295 1.16 14.11 11.89
N SER A 296 0.52 15.24 12.20
CA SER A 296 0.96 16.14 13.28
C SER A 296 0.96 15.45 14.65
N ALA A 297 -0.03 14.59 14.92
CA ALA A 297 -0.07 13.81 16.17
C ALA A 297 1.05 12.77 16.23
N ALA A 298 1.37 12.12 15.10
CA ALA A 298 2.47 11.18 15.02
C ALA A 298 3.83 11.86 15.24
N GLU A 299 4.06 13.05 14.67
CA GLU A 299 5.28 13.83 14.93
C GLU A 299 5.42 14.16 16.41
N ALA A 300 4.35 14.62 17.05
CA ALA A 300 4.35 14.95 18.49
C ALA A 300 4.61 13.72 19.39
N SER A 301 4.37 12.49 18.91
CA SER A 301 4.56 11.23 19.62
C SER A 301 5.82 10.45 19.18
N GLY A 302 6.78 11.11 18.55
CA GLY A 302 8.03 10.47 18.09
C GLY A 302 7.90 9.62 16.84
N GLY A 303 6.94 9.96 15.97
CA GLY A 303 6.77 9.31 14.65
C GLY A 303 5.87 8.06 14.64
N VAL A 304 5.30 7.67 15.78
CA VAL A 304 4.46 6.47 15.87
C VAL A 304 3.03 6.79 15.41
N PRO A 305 2.54 6.16 14.33
CA PRO A 305 1.16 6.35 13.88
C PRO A 305 0.15 5.86 14.94
N GLY A 306 -0.83 6.70 15.24
CA GLY A 306 -1.93 6.34 16.14
C GLY A 306 -3.03 5.53 15.44
N VAL A 307 -4.07 5.19 16.20
CA VAL A 307 -5.27 4.45 15.72
C VAL A 307 -6.16 5.24 14.75
N GLY A 308 -5.88 6.53 14.54
CA GLY A 308 -6.60 7.40 13.60
C GLY A 308 -6.62 6.90 12.15
N GLY A 309 -5.64 6.10 11.75
CA GLY A 309 -5.60 5.43 10.45
C GLY A 309 -6.80 4.50 10.20
N SER A 310 -7.34 3.85 11.24
CA SER A 310 -8.54 2.99 11.11
C SER A 310 -9.81 3.79 10.81
N VAL A 311 -9.97 4.95 11.43
CA VAL A 311 -11.09 5.87 11.16
C VAL A 311 -10.99 6.40 9.73
N PHE A 312 -9.79 6.81 9.34
CA PHE A 312 -9.51 7.26 7.98
C PHE A 312 -9.89 6.19 6.95
N LYS A 313 -9.34 4.97 7.11
CA LYS A 313 -9.56 3.84 6.18
C LYS A 313 -11.04 3.49 6.02
N LEU A 314 -11.81 3.46 7.10
CA LEU A 314 -13.26 3.21 7.06
C LEU A 314 -14.00 4.25 6.20
N ARG A 315 -13.70 5.52 6.38
CA ARG A 315 -14.37 6.60 5.65
C ARG A 315 -13.89 6.69 4.20
N TYR A 316 -12.59 6.63 4.00
CA TYR A 316 -11.97 6.68 2.68
C TYR A 316 -12.49 5.58 1.75
N SER A 317 -12.50 4.31 2.20
CA SER A 317 -12.93 3.18 1.38
C SER A 317 -14.36 3.38 0.83
N ARG A 318 -15.27 3.85 1.66
CA ARG A 318 -16.67 4.13 1.27
C ARG A 318 -16.79 5.36 0.37
N ALA A 319 -16.07 6.44 0.70
CA ALA A 319 -16.08 7.64 -0.12
C ALA A 319 -15.54 7.38 -1.53
N ARG A 320 -14.53 6.52 -1.66
CA ARG A 320 -13.98 6.10 -2.95
C ARG A 320 -15.00 5.29 -3.76
N GLN A 321 -15.70 4.33 -3.17
CA GLN A 321 -16.77 3.58 -3.83
C GLN A 321 -17.87 4.52 -4.30
N GLU A 322 -18.33 5.43 -3.44
CA GLU A 322 -19.36 6.40 -3.79
C GLU A 322 -18.93 7.37 -4.89
N LEU A 323 -17.65 7.75 -4.94
CA LEU A 323 -17.08 8.58 -6.00
C LEU A 323 -17.29 7.92 -7.37
N TYR A 324 -16.96 6.63 -7.49
CA TYR A 324 -17.10 5.91 -8.76
C TYR A 324 -18.56 5.49 -9.05
N ASP A 325 -19.40 5.35 -8.03
CA ASP A 325 -20.85 5.20 -8.26
C ASP A 325 -21.48 6.49 -8.83
N VAL A 326 -21.05 7.66 -8.37
CA VAL A 326 -21.48 8.93 -8.98
C VAL A 326 -20.91 9.08 -10.38
N ALA A 327 -19.68 8.62 -10.64
CA ALA A 327 -19.13 8.60 -12.00
C ALA A 327 -19.98 7.74 -12.94
N ALA A 328 -20.44 6.57 -12.49
CA ALA A 328 -21.33 5.70 -13.28
C ALA A 328 -22.66 6.38 -13.59
N ASP A 329 -23.26 7.09 -12.62
CA ASP A 329 -24.50 7.87 -12.84
C ASP A 329 -24.29 9.01 -13.86
N VAL A 330 -23.11 9.66 -13.83
CA VAL A 330 -22.76 10.71 -14.79
C VAL A 330 -22.54 10.14 -16.19
N LEU A 331 -21.90 8.97 -16.32
CA LEU A 331 -21.70 8.29 -17.59
C LEU A 331 -22.98 7.69 -18.17
N GLY A 332 -23.99 7.39 -17.32
CA GLY A 332 -25.21 6.72 -17.76
C GLY A 332 -24.94 5.37 -18.44
N PRO A 333 -25.52 5.06 -19.61
CA PRO A 333 -25.25 3.79 -20.32
C PRO A 333 -23.76 3.54 -20.62
N GLY A 334 -22.95 4.60 -20.74
CA GLY A 334 -21.49 4.49 -20.93
C GLY A 334 -20.77 3.82 -19.77
N ALA A 335 -21.40 3.70 -18.57
CA ALA A 335 -20.85 2.97 -17.44
C ALA A 335 -20.78 1.45 -17.64
N LEU A 336 -21.34 0.93 -18.74
CA LEU A 336 -21.25 -0.49 -19.14
C LEU A 336 -20.05 -0.75 -20.08
N ASP A 337 -19.40 0.27 -20.56
CA ASP A 337 -18.24 0.19 -21.44
C ASP A 337 -16.94 0.23 -20.62
N LEU A 338 -16.23 -0.90 -20.57
CA LEU A 338 -14.98 -1.02 -19.82
C LEU A 338 -13.85 -0.09 -20.34
N GLY A 339 -13.95 0.41 -21.56
CA GLY A 339 -13.02 1.39 -22.12
C GLY A 339 -13.26 2.83 -21.66
N ARG A 340 -14.37 3.10 -20.99
CA ARG A 340 -14.67 4.45 -20.48
C ARG A 340 -13.93 4.75 -19.20
N PRO A 341 -13.55 6.02 -18.97
CA PRO A 341 -12.93 6.43 -17.70
C PRO A 341 -13.74 5.98 -16.49
N TRP A 342 -13.05 5.65 -15.40
CA TRP A 342 -13.58 5.31 -14.09
C TRP A 342 -14.36 3.99 -13.98
N VAL A 343 -14.66 3.28 -15.08
CA VAL A 343 -15.45 2.02 -15.02
C VAL A 343 -14.63 0.91 -14.36
N LEU A 344 -13.37 0.71 -14.77
CA LEU A 344 -12.47 -0.25 -14.13
C LEU A 344 -12.10 0.18 -12.70
N ASP A 345 -11.94 1.48 -12.47
CA ASP A 345 -11.70 2.03 -11.12
C ASP A 345 -12.86 1.75 -10.18
N ARG A 346 -14.11 1.80 -10.67
CA ARG A 346 -15.30 1.42 -9.91
C ARG A 346 -15.21 -0.03 -9.45
N LEU A 347 -14.89 -0.96 -10.37
CA LEU A 347 -14.73 -2.37 -10.03
C LEU A 347 -13.57 -2.60 -9.04
N SER A 348 -12.43 -1.94 -9.24
CA SER A 348 -11.29 -1.99 -8.32
C SER A 348 -11.64 -1.42 -6.95
N SER A 349 -12.49 -0.40 -6.86
CA SER A 349 -12.85 0.26 -5.60
C SER A 349 -13.53 -0.67 -4.59
N LEU A 350 -14.12 -1.77 -5.05
CA LEU A 350 -14.78 -2.76 -4.19
C LEU A 350 -13.78 -3.47 -3.26
N SER A 351 -12.51 -3.61 -3.68
CA SER A 351 -11.45 -4.21 -2.87
C SER A 351 -11.08 -3.39 -1.63
N TYR A 352 -11.30 -2.07 -1.66
CA TYR A 352 -10.87 -1.17 -0.57
C TYR A 352 -11.62 -1.36 0.75
N THR A 353 -12.77 -1.99 0.76
CA THR A 353 -13.48 -2.37 2.00
C THR A 353 -13.03 -3.74 2.54
N ILE A 354 -12.17 -4.44 1.80
CA ILE A 354 -11.68 -5.80 2.11
C ILE A 354 -10.18 -5.78 2.43
N ALA A 355 -9.35 -5.24 1.53
CA ALA A 355 -7.89 -5.19 1.65
C ALA A 355 -7.42 -4.33 2.85
N ALA A 356 -6.19 -4.52 3.31
CA ALA A 356 -5.56 -3.79 4.42
C ALA A 356 -6.41 -3.80 5.71
N GLY A 357 -7.01 -4.94 6.02
CA GLY A 357 -8.00 -5.12 7.09
C GLY A 357 -9.39 -4.68 6.66
N THR A 358 -10.35 -5.61 6.70
CA THR A 358 -11.74 -5.34 6.27
C THR A 358 -12.38 -4.20 7.06
N SER A 359 -13.47 -3.65 6.51
CA SER A 359 -14.24 -2.62 7.24
C SER A 359 -14.67 -3.09 8.63
N GLU A 360 -14.93 -4.39 8.81
CA GLU A 360 -15.29 -5.02 10.08
C GLU A 360 -14.10 -5.03 11.05
N ILE A 361 -12.92 -5.43 10.59
CA ILE A 361 -11.67 -5.37 11.38
C ILE A 361 -11.37 -3.93 11.80
N GLN A 362 -11.52 -2.96 10.88
CA GLN A 362 -11.32 -1.55 11.23
C GLN A 362 -12.32 -1.04 12.27
N ARG A 363 -13.58 -1.49 12.21
CA ARG A 363 -14.59 -1.17 13.26
C ARG A 363 -14.21 -1.77 14.60
N ASN A 364 -13.72 -3.01 14.64
CA ASN A 364 -13.25 -3.64 15.87
C ASN A 364 -12.09 -2.82 16.48
N ILE A 365 -11.10 -2.42 15.65
CA ILE A 365 -10.00 -1.59 16.13
C ILE A 365 -10.51 -0.24 16.69
N VAL A 366 -11.43 0.42 16.01
CA VAL A 366 -12.04 1.67 16.49
C VAL A 366 -12.81 1.44 17.78
N GLY A 367 -13.65 0.42 17.83
CA GLY A 367 -14.45 0.06 19.01
C GLY A 367 -13.58 -0.23 20.22
N GLU A 368 -12.62 -1.13 20.07
CA GLU A 368 -11.77 -1.59 21.18
C GLU A 368 -10.73 -0.54 21.61
N ARG A 369 -10.01 0.06 20.64
CA ARG A 369 -8.82 0.89 20.96
C ARG A 369 -9.09 2.40 21.05
N ILE A 370 -10.17 2.90 20.41
CA ILE A 370 -10.53 4.32 20.48
C ILE A 370 -11.67 4.53 21.45
N LEU A 371 -12.73 3.70 21.37
CA LEU A 371 -13.93 3.85 22.19
C LEU A 371 -13.87 3.07 23.50
N GLY A 372 -12.86 2.20 23.71
CA GLY A 372 -12.72 1.39 24.93
C GLY A 372 -13.79 0.35 25.12
N LEU A 373 -14.48 -0.08 24.04
CA LEU A 373 -15.51 -1.10 24.12
C LEU A 373 -14.88 -2.49 24.39
N PRO A 374 -15.60 -3.41 25.07
CA PRO A 374 -15.11 -4.76 25.30
C PRO A 374 -14.88 -5.49 23.98
N LYS A 375 -13.90 -6.40 23.97
CA LYS A 375 -13.72 -7.35 22.86
C LYS A 375 -14.94 -8.27 22.76
N GLY A 376 -15.43 -8.45 21.54
CA GLY A 376 -16.49 -9.43 21.25
C GLY A 376 -15.97 -10.86 21.20
#